data_05f78749388d52e850ba209668f0e4aa
#
_entry.id   05f78749388d52e850ba209668f0e4aa
#
_cell.length_a   1.000
_cell.length_b   1.000
_cell.length_c   1.000
_cell.angle_alpha   90.00
_cell.angle_beta   90.00
_cell.angle_gamma   90.00
#
_symmetry.space_group_name_H-M   'P 1'
#
loop_
_entity.id
_entity.type
_entity.pdbx_description
1 polymer ?
#
loop_
_entity_poly.entity_id
_entity_poly.type
_entity_poly.pdbx_seq_one_letter_code
_entity_poly.pdbx_strand_id
1 'polypeptide(L)'
;AWERAGGSYYPKLQAAFPFTPATGPRLLLRDEAAGLALIRAAEQVTESNNFSSAHATFLTPEQQIMFRDAGWLIRTGEQFHWQNENYRDFQDFLGALSSSRRKMIRKERERALTGLEIVHLTGNAITEGHWDAFWTFYQDTGARKWGQPYLKRNFFSLIGEAMGSRVLLMLALLPPFPLLLPPIPLQPPQRLPR
;
A
#
# COMPACT_ATOMS: atom_id res chain seq x y z
N ALA A 1 12.68 5.79 -22.56
CA ALA A 1 14.14 5.72 -22.73
C ALA A 1 14.57 4.35 -23.29
N TRP A 2 14.13 3.24 -22.68
CA TRP A 2 14.50 1.87 -23.07
C TRP A 2 14.04 1.49 -24.50
N GLU A 3 12.79 1.75 -24.83
CA GLU A 3 12.24 1.52 -26.17
C GLU A 3 12.92 2.36 -27.24
N ARG A 4 13.32 3.62 -26.92
CA ARG A 4 14.12 4.48 -27.83
C ARG A 4 15.52 3.93 -28.08
N ALA A 5 16.03 3.09 -27.18
CA ALA A 5 17.32 2.39 -27.34
C ALA A 5 17.17 1.03 -28.04
N GLY A 6 15.97 0.71 -28.57
CA GLY A 6 15.71 -0.54 -29.30
C GLY A 6 15.48 -1.77 -28.41
N GLY A 7 15.35 -1.58 -27.09
CA GLY A 7 15.09 -2.66 -26.15
C GLY A 7 13.62 -2.82 -25.81
N SER A 8 13.16 -4.04 -25.56
CA SER A 8 11.83 -4.32 -24.99
C SER A 8 11.92 -4.38 -23.47
N TYR A 9 11.15 -3.52 -22.78
CA TYR A 9 11.10 -3.53 -21.31
C TYR A 9 10.07 -4.51 -20.76
N TYR A 10 9.03 -4.80 -21.52
CA TYR A 10 7.98 -5.76 -21.19
C TYR A 10 7.89 -6.87 -22.25
N PRO A 11 7.42 -8.05 -21.89
CA PRO A 11 7.03 -8.48 -20.54
C PRO A 11 8.23 -8.77 -19.63
N LYS A 12 8.00 -8.73 -18.31
CA LYS A 12 8.99 -9.09 -17.30
C LYS A 12 8.36 -9.91 -16.18
N LEU A 13 9.17 -10.73 -15.50
CA LEU A 13 8.73 -11.45 -14.32
C LEU A 13 8.86 -10.53 -13.08
N GLN A 14 7.81 -10.50 -12.25
CA GLN A 14 7.79 -9.65 -11.07
C GLN A 14 7.28 -10.40 -9.84
N ALA A 15 8.16 -10.66 -8.87
CA ALA A 15 7.79 -11.14 -7.54
C ALA A 15 7.56 -9.96 -6.59
N ALA A 16 6.29 -9.63 -6.33
CA ALA A 16 5.91 -8.43 -5.58
C ALA A 16 4.58 -8.58 -4.83
N PHE A 17 4.17 -9.81 -4.49
CA PHE A 17 2.91 -10.02 -3.78
C PHE A 17 3.04 -9.71 -2.27
N PRO A 18 2.10 -8.98 -1.68
CA PRO A 18 1.08 -8.16 -2.32
C PRO A 18 1.74 -7.01 -3.07
N PHE A 19 1.18 -6.53 -4.16
CA PHE A 19 1.78 -5.48 -4.99
C PHE A 19 1.70 -4.10 -4.30
N THR A 20 2.35 -4.01 -3.15
CA THR A 20 2.44 -2.80 -2.31
C THR A 20 3.90 -2.58 -1.88
N PRO A 21 4.31 -1.36 -1.54
CA PRO A 21 5.67 -1.06 -1.09
C PRO A 21 5.91 -1.53 0.37
N ALA A 22 5.56 -2.76 0.67
CA ALA A 22 5.73 -3.38 1.98
C ALA A 22 6.81 -4.48 1.91
N THR A 23 7.75 -4.45 2.84
CA THR A 23 8.75 -5.50 3.01
C THR A 23 8.07 -6.80 3.46
N GLY A 24 8.46 -7.90 2.83
CA GLY A 24 7.94 -9.21 3.16
C GLY A 24 8.58 -10.32 2.33
N PRO A 25 8.32 -11.59 2.67
CA PRO A 25 8.86 -12.71 1.91
C PRO A 25 8.28 -12.72 0.49
N ARG A 26 9.16 -12.88 -0.50
CA ARG A 26 8.79 -13.06 -1.91
C ARG A 26 8.97 -14.51 -2.35
N LEU A 27 9.77 -15.26 -1.60
CA LEU A 27 9.88 -16.70 -1.70
C LEU A 27 9.17 -17.30 -0.49
N LEU A 28 8.11 -18.07 -0.73
CA LEU A 28 7.39 -18.80 0.33
C LEU A 28 8.06 -20.17 0.50
N LEU A 29 8.97 -20.26 1.44
CA LEU A 29 9.86 -21.41 1.65
C LEU A 29 9.35 -22.30 2.78
N ARG A 30 9.47 -23.62 2.61
CA ARG A 30 9.36 -24.58 3.70
C ARG A 30 10.73 -24.83 4.38
N ASP A 31 11.81 -24.71 3.59
CA ASP A 31 13.20 -24.80 4.02
C ASP A 31 14.07 -23.88 3.16
N GLU A 32 15.24 -23.54 3.66
CA GLU A 32 16.15 -22.61 2.96
C GLU A 32 16.72 -23.21 1.68
N ALA A 33 16.86 -24.54 1.59
CA ALA A 33 17.41 -25.21 0.41
C ALA A 33 16.52 -25.01 -0.83
N ALA A 34 15.20 -24.86 -0.62
CA ALA A 34 14.25 -24.56 -1.70
C ALA A 34 14.43 -23.15 -2.29
N GLY A 35 15.07 -22.23 -1.54
CA GLY A 35 15.21 -20.84 -1.98
C GLY A 35 16.00 -20.67 -3.24
N LEU A 36 17.18 -21.30 -3.32
CA LEU A 36 18.02 -21.23 -4.51
C LEU A 36 17.32 -21.89 -5.71
N ALA A 37 16.63 -23.01 -5.49
CA ALA A 37 15.90 -23.69 -6.55
C ALA A 37 14.78 -22.80 -7.15
N LEU A 38 14.04 -22.08 -6.29
CA LEU A 38 13.01 -21.14 -6.74
C LEU A 38 13.60 -19.93 -7.49
N ILE A 39 14.75 -19.41 -7.07
CA ILE A 39 15.43 -18.34 -7.76
C ILE A 39 15.87 -18.80 -9.15
N ARG A 40 16.47 -19.98 -9.27
CA ARG A 40 16.86 -20.56 -10.55
C ARG A 40 15.67 -20.87 -11.45
N ALA A 41 14.56 -21.35 -10.88
CA ALA A 41 13.32 -21.54 -11.62
C ALA A 41 12.78 -20.20 -12.18
N ALA A 42 12.85 -19.11 -11.42
CA ALA A 42 12.46 -17.78 -11.90
C ALA A 42 13.36 -17.29 -13.06
N GLU A 43 14.66 -17.56 -13.01
CA GLU A 43 15.59 -17.30 -14.13
C GLU A 43 15.20 -18.10 -15.36
N GLN A 44 15.00 -19.41 -15.20
CA GLN A 44 14.61 -20.30 -16.30
C GLN A 44 13.27 -19.90 -16.94
N VAL A 45 12.27 -19.54 -16.14
CA VAL A 45 10.98 -19.05 -16.64
C VAL A 45 11.17 -17.74 -17.43
N THR A 46 12.05 -16.86 -16.97
CA THR A 46 12.36 -15.61 -17.65
C THR A 46 13.00 -15.85 -19.01
N GLU A 47 13.98 -16.74 -19.08
CA GLU A 47 14.67 -17.10 -20.32
C GLU A 47 13.73 -17.84 -21.30
N SER A 48 13.03 -18.89 -20.83
CA SER A 48 12.15 -19.72 -21.65
C SER A 48 11.00 -18.96 -22.29
N ASN A 49 10.55 -17.87 -21.66
CA ASN A 49 9.47 -17.01 -22.16
C ASN A 49 9.97 -15.73 -22.84
N ASN A 50 11.27 -15.57 -23.03
CA ASN A 50 11.88 -14.34 -23.56
C ASN A 50 11.44 -13.08 -22.82
N PHE A 51 11.30 -13.14 -21.50
CA PHE A 51 11.03 -11.96 -20.71
C PHE A 51 12.26 -11.08 -20.63
N SER A 52 12.07 -9.78 -20.61
CA SER A 52 13.18 -8.81 -20.57
C SER A 52 14.02 -8.90 -19.30
N SER A 53 13.44 -9.33 -18.21
CA SER A 53 14.09 -9.41 -16.89
C SER A 53 13.19 -10.07 -15.83
N ALA A 54 13.80 -10.49 -14.73
CA ALA A 54 13.12 -10.88 -13.51
C ALA A 54 13.42 -9.89 -12.38
N HIS A 55 12.43 -9.59 -11.56
CA HIS A 55 12.53 -8.67 -10.43
C HIS A 55 11.86 -9.25 -9.20
N ALA A 56 12.48 -9.03 -8.03
CA ALA A 56 11.88 -9.26 -6.73
C ALA A 56 12.01 -7.98 -5.91
N THR A 57 10.91 -7.44 -5.40
CA THR A 57 10.89 -6.12 -4.75
C THR A 57 10.49 -6.21 -3.29
N PHE A 58 11.02 -5.31 -2.46
CA PHE A 58 10.71 -5.22 -1.02
C PHE A 58 10.98 -6.54 -0.27
N LEU A 59 12.13 -7.14 -0.53
CA LEU A 59 12.60 -8.37 0.10
C LEU A 59 12.84 -8.18 1.60
N THR A 60 12.70 -9.27 2.37
CA THR A 60 13.28 -9.31 3.71
C THR A 60 14.83 -9.33 3.63
N PRO A 61 15.56 -8.92 4.68
CA PRO A 61 17.02 -8.95 4.69
C PRO A 61 17.61 -10.32 4.35
N GLU A 62 17.00 -11.40 4.87
CA GLU A 62 17.43 -12.77 4.63
C GLU A 62 17.26 -13.15 3.16
N GLN A 63 16.13 -12.85 2.56
CA GLN A 63 15.90 -13.13 1.14
C GLN A 63 16.73 -12.23 0.23
N GLN A 64 17.02 -11.00 0.63
CA GLN A 64 17.96 -10.15 -0.10
C GLN A 64 19.33 -10.78 -0.20
N ILE A 65 19.83 -11.39 0.88
CA ILE A 65 21.08 -12.14 0.90
C ILE A 65 21.02 -13.31 -0.07
N MET A 66 19.94 -14.12 -0.03
CA MET A 66 19.75 -15.27 -0.93
C MET A 66 19.78 -14.85 -2.41
N PHE A 67 19.09 -13.78 -2.79
CA PHE A 67 19.10 -13.28 -4.17
C PHE A 67 20.47 -12.75 -4.58
N ARG A 68 21.16 -12.03 -3.70
CA ARG A 68 22.52 -11.53 -3.94
C ARG A 68 23.49 -12.69 -4.16
N ASP A 69 23.44 -13.70 -3.30
CA ASP A 69 24.36 -14.85 -3.36
C ASP A 69 24.04 -15.75 -4.57
N ALA A 70 22.83 -15.70 -5.09
CA ALA A 70 22.44 -16.29 -6.39
C ALA A 70 22.91 -15.45 -7.60
N GLY A 71 23.54 -14.28 -7.39
CA GLY A 71 24.07 -13.44 -8.46
C GLY A 71 23.13 -12.35 -8.97
N TRP A 72 21.99 -12.10 -8.30
CA TRP A 72 21.09 -11.03 -8.68
C TRP A 72 21.63 -9.66 -8.27
N LEU A 73 21.36 -8.66 -9.12
CA LEU A 73 21.72 -7.28 -8.83
C LEU A 73 20.81 -6.70 -7.75
N ILE A 74 21.43 -6.21 -6.67
CA ILE A 74 20.68 -5.57 -5.59
C ILE A 74 20.55 -4.07 -5.88
N ARG A 75 19.33 -3.57 -5.86
CA ARG A 75 19.00 -2.16 -5.93
C ARG A 75 18.35 -1.73 -4.63
N THR A 76 18.93 -0.75 -3.97
CA THR A 76 18.40 -0.14 -2.76
C THR A 76 17.61 1.13 -3.10
N GLY A 77 16.62 1.43 -2.27
CA GLY A 77 15.86 2.67 -2.28
C GLY A 77 15.58 3.10 -0.85
N GLU A 78 15.11 4.31 -0.67
CA GLU A 78 14.72 4.84 0.63
C GLU A 78 13.22 4.81 0.77
N GLN A 79 12.74 4.42 1.96
CA GLN A 79 11.35 4.46 2.34
C GLN A 79 11.25 5.06 3.74
N PHE A 80 10.39 6.08 3.90
CA PHE A 80 10.17 6.71 5.18
C PHE A 80 9.10 5.96 5.95
N HIS A 81 9.45 5.52 7.17
CA HIS A 81 8.53 4.86 8.08
C HIS A 81 8.36 5.71 9.34
N TRP A 82 7.12 5.93 9.72
CA TRP A 82 6.82 6.46 11.03
C TRP A 82 6.79 5.31 12.04
N GLN A 83 7.52 5.45 13.14
CA GLN A 83 7.51 4.50 14.24
C GLN A 83 6.86 5.12 15.46
N ASN A 84 5.97 4.37 16.10
CA ASN A 84 5.36 4.81 17.35
C ASN A 84 6.32 4.61 18.52
N GLU A 85 6.83 5.68 19.07
CA GLU A 85 7.68 5.70 20.28
C GLU A 85 6.84 5.66 21.58
N ASN A 86 5.83 4.81 21.63
CA ASN A 86 4.87 4.65 22.73
C ASN A 86 3.92 5.84 22.92
N TYR A 87 3.66 6.62 21.89
CA TYR A 87 2.62 7.65 21.94
C TYR A 87 1.25 7.00 22.09
N ARG A 88 0.49 7.43 23.12
CA ARG A 88 -0.86 6.93 23.41
C ARG A 88 -1.88 7.51 22.43
N ASP A 89 -1.63 8.74 21.99
CA ASP A 89 -2.49 9.49 21.08
C ASP A 89 -1.70 10.53 20.28
N PHE A 90 -2.40 11.26 19.43
CA PHE A 90 -1.80 12.31 18.60
C PHE A 90 -1.27 13.50 19.44
N GLN A 91 -1.82 13.77 20.62
CA GLN A 91 -1.33 14.86 21.47
C GLN A 91 0.01 14.49 22.11
N ASP A 92 0.19 13.23 22.50
CA ASP A 92 1.49 12.73 22.99
C ASP A 92 2.56 12.89 21.91
N PHE A 93 2.25 12.47 20.66
CA PHE A 93 3.14 12.69 19.52
C PHE A 93 3.46 14.17 19.32
N LEU A 94 2.48 15.06 19.35
CA LEU A 94 2.71 16.49 19.24
C LEU A 94 3.57 17.02 20.39
N GLY A 95 3.43 16.44 21.59
CA GLY A 95 4.23 16.77 22.76
C GLY A 95 5.73 16.56 22.56
N ALA A 96 6.12 15.52 21.82
CA ALA A 96 7.51 15.19 21.51
C ALA A 96 8.14 16.13 20.46
N LEU A 97 7.35 16.90 19.73
CA LEU A 97 7.84 17.84 18.73
C LEU A 97 8.26 19.19 19.33
N SER A 98 9.13 19.91 18.65
CA SER A 98 9.43 21.30 18.98
C SER A 98 8.17 22.17 18.96
N SER A 99 8.15 23.25 19.75
CA SER A 99 6.99 24.14 19.87
C SER A 99 6.51 24.72 18.53
N SER A 100 7.46 25.09 17.66
CA SER A 100 7.16 25.62 16.32
C SER A 100 6.50 24.56 15.41
N ARG A 101 7.05 23.34 15.37
CA ARG A 101 6.51 22.21 14.60
C ARG A 101 5.13 21.82 15.09
N ARG A 102 4.94 21.71 16.39
CA ARG A 102 3.64 21.41 17.02
C ARG A 102 2.58 22.44 16.64
N LYS A 103 2.91 23.75 16.73
CA LYS A 103 1.99 24.82 16.34
C LYS A 103 1.64 24.77 14.86
N MET A 104 2.64 24.53 14.00
CA MET A 104 2.43 24.40 12.56
C MET A 104 1.48 23.24 12.23
N ILE A 105 1.73 22.04 12.75
CA ILE A 105 0.90 20.85 12.48
C ILE A 105 -0.54 21.04 12.99
N ARG A 106 -0.71 21.64 14.18
CA ARG A 106 -2.06 21.95 14.70
C ARG A 106 -2.83 22.87 13.75
N LYS A 107 -2.19 23.94 13.29
CA LYS A 107 -2.81 24.91 12.39
C LYS A 107 -3.12 24.30 11.00
N GLU A 108 -2.21 23.50 10.48
CA GLU A 108 -2.42 22.79 9.21
C GLU A 108 -3.59 21.81 9.31
N ARG A 109 -3.65 21.05 10.40
CA ARG A 109 -4.72 20.10 10.64
C ARG A 109 -6.08 20.78 10.82
N GLU A 110 -6.14 21.84 11.61
CA GLU A 110 -7.35 22.66 11.77
C GLU A 110 -7.86 23.19 10.42
N ARG A 111 -6.96 23.78 9.63
CA ARG A 111 -7.30 24.26 8.29
C ARG A 111 -7.77 23.15 7.35
N ALA A 112 -7.08 22.02 7.36
CA ALA A 112 -7.42 20.89 6.51
C ALA A 112 -8.77 20.25 6.85
N LEU A 113 -9.21 20.34 8.10
CA LEU A 113 -10.48 19.78 8.56
C LEU A 113 -11.64 20.79 8.52
N THR A 114 -11.38 22.06 8.24
CA THR A 114 -12.42 23.08 8.22
C THR A 114 -13.46 22.75 7.14
N GLY A 115 -14.72 22.59 7.57
CA GLY A 115 -15.84 22.28 6.70
C GLY A 115 -15.87 20.84 6.19
N LEU A 116 -15.06 19.94 6.76
CA LEU A 116 -15.06 18.52 6.42
C LEU A 116 -15.52 17.66 7.60
N GLU A 117 -16.29 16.63 7.29
CA GLU A 117 -16.57 15.53 8.19
C GLU A 117 -15.69 14.33 7.81
N ILE A 118 -14.95 13.77 8.77
CA ILE A 118 -14.13 12.57 8.55
C ILE A 118 -14.88 11.36 9.08
N VAL A 119 -15.20 10.45 8.17
CA VAL A 119 -15.89 9.21 8.47
C VAL A 119 -14.93 8.02 8.39
N HIS A 120 -14.95 7.18 9.41
CA HIS A 120 -14.18 5.94 9.48
C HIS A 120 -15.11 4.74 9.31
N LEU A 121 -14.88 3.94 8.28
CA LEU A 121 -15.70 2.79 7.93
C LEU A 121 -14.87 1.51 7.99
N THR A 122 -15.45 0.44 8.52
CA THR A 122 -14.83 -0.88 8.55
C THR A 122 -15.92 -1.97 8.45
N GLY A 123 -15.54 -3.16 7.99
CA GLY A 123 -16.46 -4.30 7.87
C GLY A 123 -17.69 -3.96 7.04
N ASN A 124 -18.86 -4.36 7.56
CA ASN A 124 -20.15 -4.17 6.87
C ASN A 124 -20.60 -2.70 6.74
N ALA A 125 -19.92 -1.76 7.38
CA ALA A 125 -20.17 -0.33 7.19
C ALA A 125 -19.64 0.18 5.83
N ILE A 126 -18.75 -0.57 5.19
CA ILE A 126 -18.25 -0.24 3.85
C ILE A 126 -19.20 -0.83 2.83
N THR A 127 -19.89 0.04 2.09
CA THR A 127 -20.81 -0.36 1.01
C THR A 127 -20.14 -0.27 -0.36
N GLU A 128 -20.77 -0.84 -1.39
CA GLU A 128 -20.30 -0.73 -2.77
C GLU A 128 -20.21 0.74 -3.23
N GLY A 129 -21.14 1.60 -2.80
CA GLY A 129 -21.09 3.04 -3.08
C GLY A 129 -19.84 3.72 -2.49
N HIS A 130 -19.36 3.27 -1.34
CA HIS A 130 -18.09 3.75 -0.78
C HIS A 130 -16.90 3.29 -1.61
N TRP A 131 -16.93 2.06 -2.13
CA TRP A 131 -15.89 1.57 -3.05
C TRP A 131 -15.90 2.28 -4.39
N ASP A 132 -17.07 2.68 -4.91
CA ASP A 132 -17.17 3.47 -6.14
C ASP A 132 -16.55 4.87 -5.97
N ALA A 133 -16.82 5.53 -4.85
CA ALA A 133 -16.20 6.79 -4.51
C ALA A 133 -14.68 6.66 -4.39
N PHE A 134 -14.22 5.66 -3.63
CA PHE A 134 -12.79 5.38 -3.48
C PHE A 134 -12.12 5.07 -4.82
N TRP A 135 -12.76 4.27 -5.67
CA TRP A 135 -12.29 3.92 -7.00
C TRP A 135 -12.10 5.17 -7.87
N THR A 136 -13.03 6.12 -7.82
CA THR A 136 -12.93 7.38 -8.55
C THR A 136 -11.68 8.16 -8.12
N PHE A 137 -11.42 8.30 -6.83
CA PHE A 137 -10.22 8.98 -6.31
C PHE A 137 -8.93 8.21 -6.63
N TYR A 138 -8.96 6.89 -6.60
CA TYR A 138 -7.83 6.05 -6.95
C TYR A 138 -7.43 6.23 -8.43
N GLN A 139 -8.42 6.24 -9.33
CA GLN A 139 -8.20 6.52 -10.75
C GLN A 139 -7.64 7.92 -11.00
N ASP A 140 -8.23 8.94 -10.40
CA ASP A 140 -7.79 10.33 -10.53
C ASP A 140 -6.34 10.52 -10.03
N THR A 141 -6.00 9.91 -8.91
CA THR A 141 -4.63 9.94 -8.38
C THR A 141 -3.63 9.28 -9.33
N GLY A 142 -4.00 8.16 -9.94
CA GLY A 142 -3.18 7.46 -10.94
C GLY A 142 -2.97 8.30 -12.19
N ALA A 143 -4.04 8.88 -12.73
CA ALA A 143 -4.00 9.71 -13.94
C ALA A 143 -3.09 10.94 -13.78
N ARG A 144 -3.08 11.56 -12.60
CA ARG A 144 -2.20 12.72 -12.31
C ARG A 144 -0.73 12.36 -12.14
N LYS A 145 -0.39 11.09 -11.87
CA LYS A 145 0.97 10.62 -11.59
C LYS A 145 1.63 9.81 -12.70
N TRP A 146 1.20 9.96 -13.95
CA TRP A 146 1.79 9.32 -15.13
C TRP A 146 1.67 7.79 -15.15
N GLY A 147 0.71 7.24 -14.45
CA GLY A 147 0.48 5.81 -14.37
C GLY A 147 -0.97 5.42 -14.53
N GLN A 148 -1.19 4.15 -14.85
CA GLN A 148 -2.50 3.55 -14.70
C GLN A 148 -2.55 2.79 -13.37
N PRO A 149 -3.66 2.89 -12.63
CA PRO A 149 -3.86 2.11 -11.41
C PRO A 149 -3.75 0.61 -11.68
N TYR A 150 -3.04 -0.11 -10.83
CA TYR A 150 -2.84 -1.56 -10.98
C TYR A 150 -4.07 -2.37 -10.60
N LEU A 151 -4.83 -1.90 -9.60
CA LEU A 151 -6.00 -2.60 -9.09
C LEU A 151 -7.21 -2.26 -9.96
N LYS A 152 -8.09 -3.22 -10.14
CA LYS A 152 -9.38 -3.04 -10.82
C LYS A 152 -10.47 -2.79 -9.78
N ARG A 153 -11.61 -2.22 -10.19
CA ARG A 153 -12.73 -1.91 -9.29
C ARG A 153 -13.18 -3.11 -8.44
N ASN A 154 -13.28 -4.28 -9.04
CA ASN A 154 -13.72 -5.49 -8.35
C ASN A 154 -12.78 -5.96 -7.22
N PHE A 155 -11.50 -5.55 -7.23
CA PHE A 155 -10.58 -5.84 -6.14
C PHE A 155 -11.10 -5.33 -4.80
N PHE A 156 -11.71 -4.15 -4.79
CA PHE A 156 -12.21 -3.51 -3.56
C PHE A 156 -13.43 -4.25 -2.97
N SER A 157 -14.32 -4.75 -3.82
CA SER A 157 -15.40 -5.63 -3.37
C SER A 157 -14.85 -6.93 -2.77
N LEU A 158 -13.93 -7.58 -3.47
CA LEU A 158 -13.31 -8.84 -3.00
C LEU A 158 -12.55 -8.67 -1.67
N ILE A 159 -11.81 -7.58 -1.49
CA ILE A 159 -11.12 -7.34 -0.20
C ILE A 159 -12.11 -7.01 0.90
N GLY A 160 -13.21 -6.32 0.58
CA GLY A 160 -14.31 -6.06 1.51
C GLY A 160 -14.97 -7.36 1.99
N GLU A 161 -15.23 -8.30 1.11
CA GLU A 161 -15.77 -9.61 1.43
C GLU A 161 -14.79 -10.48 2.23
N ALA A 162 -13.53 -10.58 1.76
CA ALA A 162 -12.54 -11.49 2.35
C ALA A 162 -11.95 -11.00 3.67
N MET A 163 -11.80 -9.70 3.85
CA MET A 163 -11.05 -9.09 4.96
C MET A 163 -11.69 -7.81 5.50
N GLY A 164 -12.98 -7.58 5.30
CA GLY A 164 -13.65 -6.31 5.61
C GLY A 164 -13.37 -5.78 7.03
N SER A 165 -13.32 -6.66 8.04
CA SER A 165 -12.99 -6.28 9.43
C SER A 165 -11.54 -5.79 9.63
N ARG A 166 -10.64 -6.05 8.68
CA ARG A 166 -9.25 -5.59 8.67
C ARG A 166 -9.02 -4.38 7.77
N VAL A 167 -10.06 -3.92 7.09
CA VAL A 167 -10.02 -2.73 6.23
C VAL A 167 -10.55 -1.55 7.00
N LEU A 168 -9.81 -0.45 6.99
CA LEU A 168 -10.26 0.86 7.45
C LEU A 168 -10.34 1.80 6.25
N LEU A 169 -11.55 2.20 5.88
CA LEU A 169 -11.78 3.21 4.85
C LEU A 169 -12.07 4.55 5.53
N MET A 170 -11.27 5.55 5.25
CA MET A 170 -11.46 6.92 5.73
C MET A 170 -11.92 7.80 4.57
N LEU A 171 -13.05 8.48 4.77
CA LEU A 171 -13.61 9.41 3.80
C LEU A 171 -13.72 10.81 4.42
N ALA A 172 -13.39 11.82 3.64
CA ALA A 172 -13.61 13.23 3.97
C ALA A 172 -14.83 13.71 3.19
N LEU A 173 -15.87 14.12 3.89
CA LEU A 173 -17.15 14.57 3.34
C LEU A 173 -17.30 16.08 3.49
N LEU A 174 -17.85 16.75 2.47
CA LEU A 174 -18.24 18.16 2.52
C LEU A 174 -19.73 18.26 2.90
N PRO A 175 -20.12 18.83 4.03
CA PRO A 175 -21.53 19.13 4.32
C PRO A 175 -22.05 20.28 3.42
N PRO A 176 -23.34 20.33 3.05
CA PRO A 176 -24.33 19.30 3.25
C PRO A 176 -24.36 18.31 2.10
N PHE A 177 -23.83 17.13 2.28
CA PHE A 177 -24.14 16.06 1.35
C PHE A 177 -25.48 15.47 1.77
N PRO A 178 -26.50 15.41 0.92
CA PRO A 178 -27.64 14.58 1.18
C PRO A 178 -27.14 13.13 1.12
N LEU A 179 -26.81 12.57 2.27
CA LEU A 179 -26.50 11.17 2.41
C LEU A 179 -27.74 10.37 2.00
N LEU A 180 -27.72 9.82 0.80
CA LEU A 180 -28.49 8.63 0.44
C LEU A 180 -27.94 7.38 1.18
N LEU A 181 -27.13 7.59 2.19
CA LEU A 181 -26.57 6.56 3.04
C LEU A 181 -27.23 6.66 4.42
N PRO A 182 -27.70 5.55 4.99
CA PRO A 182 -28.27 5.55 6.34
C PRO A 182 -27.24 6.08 7.35
N PRO A 183 -27.68 6.72 8.45
CA PRO A 183 -26.78 7.22 9.48
C PRO A 183 -25.96 6.07 10.05
N ILE A 184 -24.63 6.18 9.93
CA ILE A 184 -23.68 5.19 10.41
C ILE A 184 -23.50 5.43 11.91
N PRO A 185 -23.79 4.45 12.78
CA PRO A 185 -23.49 4.58 14.19
C PRO A 185 -21.98 4.70 14.37
N LEU A 186 -21.53 5.80 14.97
CA LEU A 186 -20.13 6.01 15.36
C LEU A 186 -19.72 4.93 16.35
N GLN A 187 -19.02 3.92 15.89
CA GLN A 187 -18.33 2.99 16.77
C GLN A 187 -16.99 3.61 17.17
N PRO A 188 -16.64 3.57 18.46
CA PRO A 188 -15.31 4.01 18.90
C PRO A 188 -14.24 3.13 18.22
N PRO A 189 -13.06 3.70 17.93
CA PRO A 189 -12.00 2.96 17.26
C PRO A 189 -11.65 1.70 18.03
N GLN A 190 -11.91 0.55 17.43
CA GLN A 190 -11.45 -0.72 17.99
C GLN A 190 -9.92 -0.76 17.91
N ARG A 191 -9.29 -1.06 19.04
CA ARG A 191 -7.84 -1.27 19.08
C ARG A 191 -7.53 -2.50 18.21
N LEU A 192 -6.69 -2.31 17.20
CA LEU A 192 -6.14 -3.43 16.45
C LEU A 192 -5.40 -4.36 17.42
N PRO A 193 -5.62 -5.67 17.37
CA PRO A 193 -4.84 -6.62 18.16
C PRO A 193 -3.36 -6.52 17.77
N ARG A 194 -2.48 -6.65 18.77
CA ARG A 194 -1.02 -6.64 18.64
C ARG A 194 -0.54 -7.84 17.84
#